data_a6c1a1445d2f8a257fda2a08571beec0
#
_entry.id   a6c1a1445d2f8a257fda2a08571beec0
#
_cell.length_a   1.000
_cell.length_b   1.000
_cell.length_c   1.000
_cell.angle_alpha   90.00
_cell.angle_beta   90.00
_cell.angle_gamma   90.00
#
_symmetry.space_group_name_H-M   'P 1'
#
loop_
_entity.id
_entity.type
_entity.pdbx_description
1 polymer ?
#
loop_
_entity_poly.entity_id
_entity_poly.type
_entity_poly.pdbx_seq_one_letter_code
_entity_poly.pdbx_strand_id
1 'polypeptide(L)'
;MTPVASLNAPIRVNVDHRGPLRVGIGGPVGSGKTALVEALCKRLRAHYDIYVITNDIYTKEDQLILTRAQALPAEHIVGVETGGCPHTAIREDASMNLAAIEDMNRQFPHAELCFVESGGDNLAATFSPELADLTIYVIDVAAGEKIPRKGGPGITRSDLLVINKTDLACLVGANLQVMEVDARRMRANSPFIFTNLKNGDGVDQIVSFVIERGGLAIL
;
A
#
# COMPACT_ATOMS: atom_id res chain seq x y z
N MET A 1 -3.16 20.64 -16.04
CA MET A 1 -4.20 20.25 -15.05
C MET A 1 -5.10 19.23 -15.73
N THR A 2 -4.86 17.94 -15.48
CA THR A 2 -5.67 16.85 -16.04
C THR A 2 -6.77 16.55 -15.02
N PRO A 3 -8.05 16.48 -15.40
CA PRO A 3 -9.13 16.23 -14.46
C PRO A 3 -9.02 14.80 -13.90
N VAL A 4 -9.06 14.71 -12.58
CA VAL A 4 -9.24 13.45 -11.85
C VAL A 4 -10.56 12.84 -12.33
N ALA A 5 -10.49 11.62 -12.89
CA ALA A 5 -11.68 10.86 -13.25
C ALA A 5 -12.56 10.73 -12.01
N SER A 6 -13.85 11.06 -12.13
CA SER A 6 -14.81 11.06 -11.01
C SER A 6 -14.84 9.70 -10.31
N LEU A 7 -14.56 9.74 -9.03
CA LEU A 7 -14.57 8.59 -8.11
C LEU A 7 -16.02 8.13 -7.79
N ASN A 8 -16.78 7.69 -8.79
CA ASN A 8 -18.18 7.28 -8.61
C ASN A 8 -18.33 5.75 -8.63
N ALA A 9 -17.98 5.11 -7.53
CA ALA A 9 -18.67 3.91 -7.03
C ALA A 9 -18.31 3.76 -5.55
N PRO A 10 -19.31 3.65 -4.63
CA PRO A 10 -18.99 3.39 -3.23
C PRO A 10 -18.42 1.97 -3.13
N ILE A 11 -17.13 1.87 -2.78
CA ILE A 11 -16.61 0.61 -2.25
C ILE A 11 -17.30 0.45 -0.91
N ARG A 12 -18.06 -0.65 -0.74
CA ARG A 12 -18.59 -1.02 0.55
C ARG A 12 -17.42 -1.47 1.41
N VAL A 13 -16.84 -0.56 2.18
CA VAL A 13 -16.03 -0.93 3.33
C VAL A 13 -16.99 -1.70 4.25
N ASN A 14 -16.63 -2.91 4.61
CA ASN A 14 -17.45 -3.75 5.49
C ASN A 14 -17.34 -3.15 6.89
N VAL A 15 -18.32 -2.33 7.28
CA VAL A 15 -18.34 -1.51 8.50
C VAL A 15 -18.53 -2.36 9.78
N ASP A 16 -18.55 -3.69 9.66
CA ASP A 16 -18.74 -4.60 10.79
C ASP A 16 -17.46 -4.97 11.56
N HIS A 17 -16.30 -4.47 11.16
CA HIS A 17 -15.07 -4.68 11.91
C HIS A 17 -14.93 -3.66 13.04
N ARG A 18 -15.03 -4.13 14.28
CA ARG A 18 -14.65 -3.40 15.49
C ARG A 18 -13.11 -3.29 15.57
N GLY A 19 -12.51 -2.45 14.73
CA GLY A 19 -11.06 -2.28 14.66
C GLY A 19 -10.66 -1.20 13.66
N PRO A 20 -9.36 -0.90 13.52
CA PRO A 20 -8.88 0.10 12.58
C PRO A 20 -9.12 -0.30 11.12
N LEU A 21 -9.21 0.69 10.22
CA LEU A 21 -9.13 0.47 8.79
C LEU A 21 -7.80 -0.19 8.44
N ARG A 22 -7.84 -1.34 7.79
CA ARG A 22 -6.64 -2.10 7.38
C ARG A 22 -6.33 -1.85 5.91
N VAL A 23 -5.20 -1.21 5.65
CA VAL A 23 -4.72 -0.89 4.30
C VAL A 23 -3.55 -1.80 3.95
N GLY A 24 -3.75 -2.73 3.02
CA GLY A 24 -2.71 -3.61 2.50
C GLY A 24 -1.87 -2.89 1.43
N ILE A 25 -0.55 -2.88 1.60
CA ILE A 25 0.40 -2.28 0.64
C ILE A 25 1.28 -3.38 0.06
N GLY A 26 0.99 -3.76 -1.18
CA GLY A 26 1.69 -4.81 -1.93
C GLY A 26 2.54 -4.25 -3.07
N GLY A 27 3.39 -5.12 -3.63
CA GLY A 27 4.21 -4.79 -4.79
C GLY A 27 5.58 -5.45 -4.75
N PRO A 28 6.30 -5.46 -5.88
CA PRO A 28 7.62 -6.08 -6.00
C PRO A 28 8.66 -5.48 -5.03
N VAL A 29 9.70 -6.26 -4.74
CA VAL A 29 10.85 -5.76 -3.98
C VAL A 29 11.42 -4.53 -4.68
N GLY A 30 11.75 -3.50 -3.92
CA GLY A 30 12.32 -2.26 -4.43
C GLY A 30 11.33 -1.30 -5.10
N SER A 31 10.03 -1.61 -5.21
CA SER A 31 9.03 -0.71 -5.82
C SER A 31 8.78 0.58 -5.02
N GLY A 32 9.09 0.57 -3.72
CA GLY A 32 8.90 1.71 -2.81
C GLY A 32 7.73 1.57 -1.85
N LYS A 33 7.30 0.34 -1.52
CA LYS A 33 6.25 0.07 -0.53
C LYS A 33 6.56 0.72 0.83
N THR A 34 7.73 0.42 1.38
CA THR A 34 8.20 0.95 2.68
C THR A 34 8.27 2.49 2.67
N ALA A 35 8.73 3.08 1.55
CA ALA A 35 8.74 4.53 1.38
C ALA A 35 7.31 5.12 1.33
N LEU A 36 6.35 4.39 0.75
CA LEU A 36 4.95 4.80 0.76
C LEU A 36 4.37 4.72 2.18
N VAL A 37 4.60 3.61 2.90
CA VAL A 37 4.17 3.47 4.31
C VAL A 37 4.72 4.60 5.15
N GLU A 38 6.03 4.90 5.03
CA GLU A 38 6.67 6.03 5.72
C GLU A 38 5.97 7.36 5.43
N ALA A 39 5.75 7.66 4.14
CA ALA A 39 5.13 8.90 3.72
C ALA A 39 3.68 9.04 4.24
N LEU A 40 2.89 7.97 4.19
CA LEU A 40 1.52 7.94 4.70
C LEU A 40 1.49 8.10 6.22
N CYS A 41 2.32 7.39 6.96
CA CYS A 41 2.43 7.54 8.41
C CYS A 41 2.75 8.99 8.80
N LYS A 42 3.76 9.60 8.17
CA LYS A 42 4.16 10.98 8.47
C LYS A 42 3.07 12.01 8.18
N ARG A 43 2.21 11.77 7.16
CA ARG A 43 1.11 12.68 6.80
C ARG A 43 -0.12 12.49 7.70
N LEU A 44 -0.38 11.27 8.17
CA LEU A 44 -1.62 10.93 8.86
C LEU A 44 -1.49 10.87 10.38
N ARG A 45 -0.29 10.63 10.95
CA ARG A 45 -0.07 10.43 12.38
C ARG A 45 -0.43 11.62 13.30
N ALA A 46 -0.57 12.81 12.75
CA ALA A 46 -1.02 13.97 13.53
C ALA A 46 -2.54 13.97 13.76
N HIS A 47 -3.25 13.12 13.04
CA HIS A 47 -4.71 13.14 12.93
C HIS A 47 -5.36 11.82 13.29
N TYR A 48 -4.66 10.71 13.11
CA TYR A 48 -5.15 9.35 13.36
C TYR A 48 -4.16 8.58 14.22
N ASP A 49 -4.68 7.71 15.05
CA ASP A 49 -3.88 6.72 15.77
C ASP A 49 -3.58 5.54 14.84
N ILE A 50 -2.28 5.31 14.57
CA ILE A 50 -1.81 4.42 13.50
C ILE A 50 -0.83 3.40 14.06
N TYR A 51 -0.91 2.17 13.56
CA TYR A 51 0.16 1.19 13.68
C TYR A 51 0.48 0.52 12.33
N VAL A 52 1.64 -0.09 12.22
CA VAL A 52 2.15 -0.73 11.00
C VAL A 52 2.57 -2.16 11.28
N ILE A 53 2.21 -3.06 10.37
CA ILE A 53 2.74 -4.42 10.32
C ILE A 53 3.51 -4.55 9.01
N THR A 54 4.81 -4.88 9.11
CA THR A 54 5.65 -5.18 7.96
C THR A 54 5.90 -6.68 7.87
N ASN A 55 5.87 -7.22 6.67
CA ASN A 55 6.21 -8.61 6.41
C ASN A 55 7.56 -8.69 5.72
N ASP A 56 8.43 -9.56 6.22
CA ASP A 56 9.68 -9.89 5.56
C ASP A 56 9.94 -11.39 5.69
N ILE A 57 10.77 -11.95 4.78
CA ILE A 57 11.00 -13.39 4.74
C ILE A 57 11.93 -13.82 5.89
N TYR A 58 13.04 -13.10 6.11
CA TYR A 58 14.11 -13.49 7.02
C TYR A 58 14.60 -12.35 7.93
N THR A 59 14.10 -11.14 7.75
CA THR A 59 14.60 -9.95 8.44
C THR A 59 13.47 -9.09 8.96
N LYS A 60 13.81 -8.08 9.75
CA LYS A 60 12.90 -7.00 10.13
C LYS A 60 13.38 -5.67 9.54
N GLU A 61 13.95 -5.71 8.32
CA GLU A 61 14.59 -4.54 7.75
C GLU A 61 13.61 -3.40 7.50
N ASP A 62 12.41 -3.70 6.96
CA ASP A 62 11.37 -2.70 6.74
C ASP A 62 10.90 -2.06 8.06
N GLN A 63 10.75 -2.85 9.13
CA GLN A 63 10.49 -2.31 10.48
C GLN A 63 11.61 -1.36 10.93
N LEU A 64 12.87 -1.75 10.74
CA LEU A 64 14.03 -0.93 11.12
C LEU A 64 14.12 0.36 10.29
N ILE A 65 13.80 0.30 9.00
CA ILE A 65 13.76 1.47 8.11
C ILE A 65 12.72 2.46 8.62
N LEU A 66 11.48 2.02 8.87
CA LEU A 66 10.40 2.87 9.35
C LEU A 66 10.70 3.48 10.73
N THR A 67 11.31 2.69 11.62
CA THR A 67 11.71 3.15 12.95
C THR A 67 12.83 4.22 12.85
N ARG A 68 13.86 3.98 12.03
CA ARG A 68 14.95 4.96 11.81
C ARG A 68 14.45 6.23 11.14
N ALA A 69 13.50 6.12 10.24
CA ALA A 69 12.84 7.26 9.58
C ALA A 69 11.88 8.02 10.51
N GLN A 70 11.67 7.52 11.74
CA GLN A 70 10.72 8.09 12.70
C GLN A 70 9.31 8.24 12.09
N ALA A 71 8.88 7.24 11.31
CA ALA A 71 7.56 7.22 10.70
C ALA A 71 6.47 7.21 11.78
N LEU A 72 6.64 6.34 12.79
CA LEU A 72 5.85 6.24 14.03
C LEU A 72 6.78 5.92 15.20
N PRO A 73 6.31 5.98 16.46
CA PRO A 73 6.99 5.40 17.60
C PRO A 73 7.27 3.89 17.37
N ALA A 74 8.40 3.40 17.87
CA ALA A 74 8.86 2.03 17.57
C ALA A 74 7.84 0.95 17.99
N GLU A 75 7.11 1.18 19.09
CA GLU A 75 6.06 0.29 19.60
C GLU A 75 4.84 0.19 18.68
N HIS A 76 4.64 1.14 17.76
CA HIS A 76 3.59 1.13 16.75
C HIS A 76 4.00 0.41 15.45
N ILE A 77 5.21 -0.17 15.38
CA ILE A 77 5.71 -0.83 14.18
C ILE A 77 6.13 -2.26 14.53
N VAL A 78 5.46 -3.24 13.95
CA VAL A 78 5.72 -4.67 14.17
C VAL A 78 6.21 -5.33 12.89
N GLY A 79 7.36 -6.01 12.96
CA GLY A 79 7.87 -6.86 11.89
C GLY A 79 7.44 -8.32 12.09
N VAL A 80 6.80 -8.90 11.10
CA VAL A 80 6.43 -10.32 11.04
C VAL A 80 7.40 -11.03 10.10
N GLU A 81 8.13 -12.02 10.63
CA GLU A 81 9.00 -12.89 9.83
C GLU A 81 8.18 -14.07 9.32
N THR A 82 7.93 -14.09 8.01
CA THR A 82 7.02 -15.08 7.41
C THR A 82 7.67 -16.43 7.13
N GLY A 83 9.00 -16.52 7.20
CA GLY A 83 9.79 -17.77 7.11
C GLY A 83 9.68 -18.54 5.78
N GLY A 84 8.95 -18.01 4.81
CA GLY A 84 8.64 -18.69 3.57
C GLY A 84 8.23 -17.73 2.46
N CYS A 85 7.26 -18.14 1.64
CA CYS A 85 6.78 -17.30 0.55
C CYS A 85 5.95 -16.13 1.06
N PRO A 86 6.34 -14.85 0.80
CA PRO A 86 5.61 -13.66 1.26
C PRO A 86 4.15 -13.61 0.79
N HIS A 87 3.85 -14.21 -0.36
CA HIS A 87 2.50 -14.28 -0.90
C HIS A 87 1.57 -15.08 -0.01
N THR A 88 2.07 -16.18 0.56
CA THR A 88 1.29 -17.04 1.46
C THR A 88 0.84 -16.25 2.69
N ALA A 89 1.72 -15.47 3.28
CA ALA A 89 1.45 -14.73 4.51
C ALA A 89 0.39 -13.63 4.38
N ILE A 90 0.18 -13.10 3.17
CA ILE A 90 -0.83 -12.05 2.95
C ILE A 90 -2.13 -12.58 2.35
N ARG A 91 -2.17 -13.85 1.90
CA ARG A 91 -3.33 -14.40 1.20
C ARG A 91 -3.77 -15.77 1.67
N GLU A 92 -2.91 -16.80 1.54
CA GLU A 92 -3.31 -18.20 1.73
C GLU A 92 -3.30 -18.62 3.19
N ASP A 93 -2.36 -18.07 3.96
CA ASP A 93 -2.26 -18.25 5.41
C ASP A 93 -1.91 -16.93 6.08
N ALA A 94 -2.91 -16.11 6.28
CA ALA A 94 -2.78 -14.81 6.92
C ALA A 94 -2.70 -14.89 8.47
N SER A 95 -2.65 -16.09 9.05
CA SER A 95 -2.78 -16.31 10.51
C SER A 95 -1.77 -15.52 11.33
N MET A 96 -0.50 -15.46 10.89
CA MET A 96 0.55 -14.71 11.61
C MET A 96 0.25 -13.19 11.61
N ASN A 97 -0.19 -12.66 10.49
CA ASN A 97 -0.57 -11.25 10.37
C ASN A 97 -1.83 -10.93 11.18
N LEU A 98 -2.84 -11.81 11.13
CA LEU A 98 -4.06 -11.64 11.93
C LEU A 98 -3.76 -11.68 13.42
N ALA A 99 -2.88 -12.59 13.89
CA ALA A 99 -2.43 -12.61 15.26
C ALA A 99 -1.69 -11.31 15.65
N ALA A 100 -0.81 -10.81 14.79
CA ALA A 100 -0.12 -9.53 15.02
C ALA A 100 -1.12 -8.36 15.09
N ILE A 101 -2.15 -8.32 14.22
CA ILE A 101 -3.22 -7.32 14.26
C ILE A 101 -3.99 -7.40 15.58
N GLU A 102 -4.33 -8.61 16.06
CA GLU A 102 -5.02 -8.78 17.33
C GLU A 102 -4.19 -8.30 18.52
N ASP A 103 -2.88 -8.59 18.53
CA ASP A 103 -1.96 -8.10 19.55
C ASP A 103 -1.88 -6.57 19.56
N MET A 104 -1.74 -5.96 18.37
CA MET A 104 -1.70 -4.50 18.22
C MET A 104 -3.03 -3.86 18.63
N ASN A 105 -4.18 -4.45 18.26
CA ASN A 105 -5.48 -3.94 18.70
C ASN A 105 -5.66 -3.99 20.22
N ARG A 106 -5.08 -4.98 20.90
CA ARG A 106 -5.08 -5.03 22.37
C ARG A 106 -4.19 -3.96 22.98
N GLN A 107 -3.04 -3.69 22.34
CA GLN A 107 -2.10 -2.67 22.82
C GLN A 107 -2.58 -1.24 22.49
N PHE A 108 -3.20 -1.05 21.33
CA PHE A 108 -3.70 0.24 20.82
C PHE A 108 -5.20 0.17 20.50
N PRO A 109 -6.06 0.11 21.51
CA PRO A 109 -7.51 -0.12 21.33
C PRO A 109 -8.24 1.04 20.65
N HIS A 110 -7.59 2.18 20.51
CA HIS A 110 -8.12 3.37 19.84
C HIS A 110 -7.52 3.60 18.44
N ALA A 111 -6.70 2.68 17.96
CA ALA A 111 -6.13 2.80 16.62
C ALA A 111 -7.25 2.86 15.56
N GLU A 112 -7.11 3.82 14.64
CA GLU A 112 -8.06 4.07 13.56
C GLU A 112 -7.57 3.52 12.23
N LEU A 113 -6.24 3.32 12.09
CA LEU A 113 -5.60 2.94 10.85
C LEU A 113 -4.48 1.93 11.09
N CYS A 114 -4.47 0.87 10.29
CA CYS A 114 -3.43 -0.14 10.23
C CYS A 114 -2.89 -0.26 8.81
N PHE A 115 -1.60 -0.08 8.63
CA PHE A 115 -0.94 -0.44 7.37
C PHE A 115 -0.32 -1.84 7.48
N VAL A 116 -0.59 -2.69 6.48
CA VAL A 116 0.02 -4.02 6.37
C VAL A 116 0.84 -4.06 5.10
N GLU A 117 2.17 -4.04 5.23
CA GLU A 117 3.10 -4.09 4.11
C GLU A 117 3.47 -5.54 3.78
N SER A 118 3.43 -5.91 2.49
CA SER A 118 3.88 -7.23 2.02
C SER A 118 5.41 -7.30 1.94
N GLY A 119 5.98 -8.48 2.15
CA GLY A 119 7.43 -8.73 2.11
C GLY A 119 8.08 -8.70 0.72
N GLY A 120 7.39 -8.11 -0.26
CA GLY A 120 7.82 -8.10 -1.65
C GLY A 120 7.20 -9.28 -2.41
N ASP A 121 6.39 -8.95 -3.37
CA ASP A 121 5.59 -9.92 -4.12
C ASP A 121 5.73 -9.72 -5.63
N ASN A 122 5.18 -10.62 -6.40
CA ASN A 122 5.04 -10.49 -7.84
C ASN A 122 3.64 -9.96 -8.21
N LEU A 123 3.41 -9.68 -9.49
CA LEU A 123 2.15 -9.13 -9.98
C LEU A 123 0.91 -10.01 -9.70
N ALA A 124 1.09 -11.25 -9.26
CA ALA A 124 0.00 -12.19 -8.95
C ALA A 124 -0.52 -12.06 -7.51
N ALA A 125 0.22 -11.41 -6.62
CA ALA A 125 -0.17 -11.29 -5.22
C ALA A 125 -1.34 -10.33 -5.01
N THR A 126 -2.22 -10.72 -4.09
CA THR A 126 -3.31 -9.89 -3.57
C THR A 126 -3.49 -10.19 -2.09
N PHE A 127 -3.92 -9.20 -1.32
CA PHE A 127 -4.27 -9.43 0.08
C PHE A 127 -5.55 -10.27 0.22
N SER A 128 -5.59 -11.11 1.26
CA SER A 128 -6.85 -11.72 1.71
C SER A 128 -7.82 -10.63 2.16
N PRO A 129 -9.13 -10.74 1.84
CA PRO A 129 -10.14 -9.82 2.37
C PRO A 129 -10.24 -9.81 3.90
N GLU A 130 -9.75 -10.86 4.57
CA GLU A 130 -9.68 -10.91 6.03
C GLU A 130 -8.54 -10.07 6.58
N LEU A 131 -7.51 -9.76 5.76
CA LEU A 131 -6.33 -9.04 6.19
C LEU A 131 -6.37 -7.56 5.83
N ALA A 132 -6.98 -7.19 4.72
CA ALA A 132 -7.04 -5.81 4.26
C ALA A 132 -8.43 -5.43 3.75
N ASP A 133 -8.92 -4.29 4.22
CA ASP A 133 -10.20 -3.66 3.80
C ASP A 133 -9.99 -2.84 2.53
N LEU A 134 -8.80 -2.28 2.35
CA LEU A 134 -8.38 -1.47 1.21
C LEU A 134 -6.99 -1.92 0.77
N THR A 135 -6.74 -1.97 -0.56
CA THR A 135 -5.47 -2.46 -1.10
C THR A 135 -4.82 -1.44 -2.02
N ILE A 136 -3.53 -1.19 -1.80
CA ILE A 136 -2.67 -0.37 -2.66
C ILE A 136 -1.58 -1.26 -3.23
N TYR A 137 -1.42 -1.25 -4.55
CA TYR A 137 -0.35 -1.98 -5.20
C TYR A 137 0.68 -1.02 -5.80
N VAL A 138 1.95 -1.20 -5.45
CA VAL A 138 3.03 -0.29 -5.86
C VAL A 138 3.91 -0.98 -6.90
N ILE A 139 4.02 -0.37 -8.07
CA ILE A 139 5.03 -0.71 -9.10
C ILE A 139 5.92 0.51 -9.33
N ASP A 140 7.00 0.36 -10.05
CA ASP A 140 7.87 1.48 -10.40
C ASP A 140 8.32 1.47 -11.86
N VAL A 141 8.74 2.62 -12.34
CA VAL A 141 9.14 2.80 -13.75
C VAL A 141 10.42 2.04 -14.12
N ALA A 142 11.30 1.76 -13.13
CA ALA A 142 12.56 1.06 -13.38
C ALA A 142 12.36 -0.41 -13.72
N ALA A 143 11.21 -1.00 -13.35
CA ALA A 143 10.82 -2.35 -13.77
C ALA A 143 10.40 -2.42 -15.25
N GLY A 144 10.29 -1.27 -15.92
CA GLY A 144 10.02 -1.12 -17.35
C GLY A 144 8.58 -0.70 -17.65
N GLU A 145 8.43 0.09 -18.74
CA GLU A 145 7.13 0.66 -19.15
C GLU A 145 6.03 -0.38 -19.44
N LYS A 146 6.42 -1.64 -19.69
CA LYS A 146 5.48 -2.72 -20.05
C LYS A 146 4.80 -3.35 -18.84
N ILE A 147 5.18 -3.00 -17.62
CA ILE A 147 4.62 -3.62 -16.42
C ILE A 147 3.10 -3.46 -16.33
N PRO A 148 2.49 -2.28 -16.53
CA PRO A 148 1.04 -2.16 -16.45
C PRO A 148 0.31 -3.11 -17.42
N ARG A 149 0.79 -3.23 -18.68
CA ARG A 149 0.14 -4.10 -19.68
C ARG A 149 0.29 -5.60 -19.43
N LYS A 150 1.30 -6.01 -18.64
CA LYS A 150 1.42 -7.41 -18.22
C LYS A 150 0.25 -7.83 -17.34
N GLY A 151 -0.37 -6.88 -16.67
CA GLY A 151 -1.50 -7.14 -15.81
C GLY A 151 -1.11 -7.98 -14.59
N GLY A 152 -2.02 -8.83 -14.17
CA GLY A 152 -1.93 -9.61 -12.95
C GLY A 152 -2.84 -9.03 -11.86
N PRO A 153 -3.26 -9.86 -10.89
CA PRO A 153 -4.20 -9.44 -9.84
C PRO A 153 -3.76 -8.21 -9.06
N GLY A 154 -2.47 -8.06 -8.75
CA GLY A 154 -1.94 -6.88 -8.07
C GLY A 154 -2.25 -5.58 -8.84
N ILE A 155 -2.08 -5.60 -10.17
CA ILE A 155 -2.37 -4.43 -11.01
C ILE A 155 -3.87 -4.25 -11.22
N THR A 156 -4.60 -5.33 -11.51
CA THR A 156 -5.99 -5.23 -12.01
C THR A 156 -7.05 -5.21 -10.92
N ARG A 157 -6.74 -5.70 -9.70
CA ARG A 157 -7.70 -5.89 -8.62
C ARG A 157 -7.44 -5.04 -7.39
N SER A 158 -6.24 -4.44 -7.24
CA SER A 158 -5.99 -3.49 -6.16
C SER A 158 -6.92 -2.28 -6.26
N ASP A 159 -7.34 -1.73 -5.14
CA ASP A 159 -8.20 -0.55 -5.11
C ASP A 159 -7.48 0.66 -5.68
N LEU A 160 -6.18 0.78 -5.42
CA LEU A 160 -5.30 1.79 -6.01
C LEU A 160 -4.02 1.16 -6.56
N LEU A 161 -3.62 1.54 -7.77
CA LEU A 161 -2.29 1.28 -8.32
C LEU A 161 -1.42 2.54 -8.19
N VAL A 162 -0.24 2.39 -7.60
CA VAL A 162 0.78 3.43 -7.53
C VAL A 162 1.91 3.10 -8.51
N ILE A 163 2.23 4.03 -9.40
CA ILE A 163 3.35 3.93 -10.36
C ILE A 163 4.43 4.90 -9.88
N ASN A 164 5.42 4.38 -9.17
CA ASN A 164 6.42 5.16 -8.44
C ASN A 164 7.69 5.44 -9.26
N LYS A 165 8.56 6.28 -8.71
CA LYS A 165 9.88 6.66 -9.23
C LYS A 165 9.83 7.31 -10.62
N THR A 166 8.82 8.15 -10.85
CA THR A 166 8.61 8.82 -12.14
C THR A 166 9.80 9.67 -12.58
N ASP A 167 10.61 10.15 -11.64
CA ASP A 167 11.88 10.85 -11.88
C ASP A 167 12.92 9.99 -12.64
N LEU A 168 12.85 8.67 -12.51
CA LEU A 168 13.75 7.76 -13.19
C LEU A 168 13.32 7.42 -14.63
N ALA A 169 12.11 7.80 -15.05
CA ALA A 169 11.53 7.36 -16.33
C ALA A 169 12.46 7.60 -17.52
N CYS A 170 13.00 8.82 -17.64
CA CYS A 170 13.94 9.16 -18.72
C CYS A 170 15.26 8.36 -18.64
N LEU A 171 15.73 8.08 -17.42
CA LEU A 171 17.00 7.37 -17.20
C LEU A 171 16.91 5.89 -17.57
N VAL A 172 15.72 5.28 -17.39
CA VAL A 172 15.50 3.86 -17.68
C VAL A 172 14.81 3.65 -19.03
N GLY A 173 14.56 4.71 -19.79
CA GLY A 173 13.90 4.66 -21.10
C GLY A 173 12.42 4.27 -21.00
N ALA A 174 11.76 4.52 -19.89
CA ALA A 174 10.33 4.28 -19.72
C ALA A 174 9.50 5.49 -20.18
N ASN A 175 8.45 5.22 -20.94
CA ASN A 175 7.51 6.25 -21.39
C ASN A 175 6.27 6.26 -20.49
N LEU A 176 6.09 7.34 -19.70
CA LEU A 176 4.97 7.46 -18.78
C LEU A 176 3.61 7.49 -19.49
N GLN A 177 3.52 8.03 -20.71
CA GLN A 177 2.27 8.01 -21.48
C GLN A 177 1.87 6.59 -21.89
N VAL A 178 2.86 5.75 -22.25
CA VAL A 178 2.61 4.34 -22.54
C VAL A 178 2.12 3.62 -21.29
N MET A 179 2.75 3.86 -20.14
CA MET A 179 2.32 3.28 -18.86
C MET A 179 0.92 3.74 -18.46
N GLU A 180 0.58 5.02 -18.71
CA GLU A 180 -0.74 5.56 -18.44
C GLU A 180 -1.83 4.88 -19.29
N VAL A 181 -1.61 4.76 -20.61
CA VAL A 181 -2.56 4.09 -21.53
C VAL A 181 -2.76 2.64 -21.12
N ASP A 182 -1.67 1.94 -20.83
CA ASP A 182 -1.72 0.54 -20.41
C ASP A 182 -2.42 0.38 -19.05
N ALA A 183 -2.13 1.23 -18.08
CA ALA A 183 -2.80 1.22 -16.78
C ALA A 183 -4.31 1.46 -16.93
N ARG A 184 -4.72 2.46 -17.70
CA ARG A 184 -6.14 2.72 -18.00
C ARG A 184 -6.82 1.50 -18.64
N ARG A 185 -6.16 0.87 -19.60
CA ARG A 185 -6.68 -0.31 -20.28
C ARG A 185 -6.87 -1.49 -19.32
N MET A 186 -5.90 -1.74 -18.45
CA MET A 186 -5.90 -2.89 -17.55
C MET A 186 -6.78 -2.71 -16.33
N ARG A 187 -6.99 -1.48 -15.90
CA ARG A 187 -7.73 -1.16 -14.68
C ARG A 187 -9.15 -0.63 -14.91
N ALA A 188 -9.50 -0.36 -16.18
CA ALA A 188 -10.79 0.26 -16.53
C ALA A 188 -11.06 1.54 -15.70
N ASN A 189 -11.99 1.49 -14.76
CA ASN A 189 -12.36 2.64 -13.91
C ASN A 189 -11.61 2.70 -12.57
N SER A 190 -10.78 1.69 -12.27
CA SER A 190 -10.03 1.68 -11.00
C SER A 190 -8.88 2.69 -11.05
N PRO A 191 -8.67 3.49 -9.98
CA PRO A 191 -7.72 4.59 -10.01
C PRO A 191 -6.26 4.12 -10.02
N PHE A 192 -5.39 4.93 -10.61
CA PHE A 192 -3.95 4.82 -10.47
C PHE A 192 -3.33 6.21 -10.36
N ILE A 193 -2.18 6.30 -9.69
CA ILE A 193 -1.47 7.54 -9.41
C ILE A 193 0.00 7.36 -9.78
N PHE A 194 0.56 8.31 -10.51
CA PHE A 194 2.00 8.43 -10.70
C PHE A 194 2.60 9.17 -9.52
N THR A 195 3.73 8.68 -9.01
CA THR A 195 4.38 9.25 -7.83
C THR A 195 5.88 9.35 -8.00
N ASN A 196 6.46 10.30 -7.26
CA ASN A 196 7.85 10.28 -6.85
C ASN A 196 7.89 10.41 -5.32
N LEU A 197 7.88 9.27 -4.64
CA LEU A 197 7.83 9.24 -3.18
C LEU A 197 9.05 9.90 -2.52
N LYS A 198 10.17 10.02 -3.26
CA LYS A 198 11.39 10.67 -2.75
C LYS A 198 11.19 12.16 -2.48
N ASN A 199 10.41 12.84 -3.31
CA ASN A 199 10.11 14.28 -3.15
C ASN A 199 8.67 14.56 -2.69
N GLY A 200 7.85 13.50 -2.52
CA GLY A 200 6.48 13.59 -2.05
C GLY A 200 5.42 13.79 -3.13
N ASP A 201 5.79 13.77 -4.42
CA ASP A 201 4.82 13.92 -5.50
C ASP A 201 3.80 12.77 -5.49
N GLY A 202 2.53 13.12 -5.52
CA GLY A 202 1.42 12.18 -5.53
C GLY A 202 1.01 11.64 -4.16
N VAL A 203 1.76 11.90 -3.09
CA VAL A 203 1.45 11.40 -1.73
C VAL A 203 0.11 11.93 -1.24
N ASP A 204 -0.18 13.23 -1.42
CA ASP A 204 -1.43 13.83 -0.96
C ASP A 204 -2.67 13.25 -1.67
N GLN A 205 -2.53 12.82 -2.92
CA GLN A 205 -3.59 12.12 -3.65
C GLN A 205 -3.85 10.73 -3.05
N ILE A 206 -2.79 10.03 -2.62
CA ILE A 206 -2.93 8.72 -1.96
C ILE A 206 -3.56 8.90 -0.58
N VAL A 207 -3.16 9.91 0.18
CA VAL A 207 -3.76 10.26 1.48
C VAL A 207 -5.26 10.49 1.32
N SER A 208 -5.67 11.36 0.36
CA SER A 208 -7.09 11.61 0.06
C SER A 208 -7.82 10.32 -0.30
N PHE A 209 -7.21 9.46 -1.12
CA PHE A 209 -7.78 8.17 -1.49
C PHE A 209 -8.03 7.28 -0.26
N VAL A 210 -7.05 7.16 0.65
CA VAL A 210 -7.17 6.34 1.87
C VAL A 210 -8.29 6.88 2.77
N ILE A 211 -8.35 8.19 2.98
CA ILE A 211 -9.39 8.83 3.82
C ILE A 211 -10.78 8.62 3.22
N GLU A 212 -10.97 8.97 1.94
CA GLU A 212 -12.27 8.92 1.27
C GLU A 212 -12.78 7.48 1.12
N ARG A 213 -11.92 6.58 0.67
CA ARG A 213 -12.30 5.17 0.41
C ARG A 213 -12.36 4.35 1.68
N GLY A 214 -11.53 4.67 2.65
CA GLY A 214 -11.54 4.03 3.97
C GLY A 214 -12.66 4.52 4.89
N GLY A 215 -13.37 5.57 4.50
CA GLY A 215 -14.45 6.14 5.33
C GLY A 215 -13.95 6.76 6.63
N LEU A 216 -12.69 7.19 6.66
CA LEU A 216 -12.12 7.91 7.81
C LEU A 216 -12.75 9.29 7.94
N ALA A 217 -12.88 9.78 9.18
CA ALA A 217 -13.37 11.12 9.43
C ALA A 217 -12.47 12.15 8.75
N ILE A 218 -13.06 13.06 7.97
CA ILE A 218 -12.33 14.19 7.38
C ILE A 218 -12.07 15.21 8.51
N LEU A 219 -10.82 15.62 8.65
CA LEU A 219 -10.36 16.53 9.68
C LEU A 219 -10.42 17.98 9.21
#